data_d3c57d99065c32d4ed55e736afae1ce7
#
_entry.id   d3c57d99065c32d4ed55e736afae1ce7
#
_cell.length_a   1.000
_cell.length_b   1.000
_cell.length_c   1.000
_cell.angle_alpha   90.00
_cell.angle_beta   90.00
_cell.angle_gamma   90.00
#
_symmetry.space_group_name_H-M   'P 1'
#
loop_
_entity.id
_entity.type
_entity.pdbx_description
1 polymer ?
#
loop_
_entity_poly.entity_id
_entity_poly.type
_entity_poly.pdbx_seq_one_letter_code
_entity_poly.pdbx_strand_id
1 'polypeptide(L)'
;YQINGFVKNGKLNFLNQLNVNNLKLNFNIGKNKYSLAEVNTEINEVQFSSPLIEISEKKDLFFVKGKILTSEEDLSRDQLRLIFASFLKIPNIKKVKFKSENDISFNVSKKLKFKDLNINSKISLDQLVLKNNFINLKSYLPNLDELINFEKHQIIINYAKDKINIEGNGEILIEKKSDFINYQITKNNDKFTF
;
A
#
# COMPACT_ATOMS: atom_id res chain seq x y z
N TYR A 1 -16.88 -30.13 -9.01
CA TYR A 1 -17.15 -29.96 -7.57
C TYR A 1 -16.97 -28.51 -7.17
N GLN A 2 -17.66 -28.09 -6.12
CA GLN A 2 -17.55 -26.78 -5.51
C GLN A 2 -17.51 -26.97 -4.00
N ILE A 3 -16.59 -26.26 -3.34
CA ILE A 3 -16.44 -26.28 -1.89
C ILE A 3 -16.56 -24.84 -1.40
N ASN A 4 -17.45 -24.62 -0.45
CA ASN A 4 -17.62 -23.35 0.23
C ASN A 4 -17.28 -23.51 1.70
N GLY A 5 -16.73 -22.48 2.29
CA GLY A 5 -16.41 -22.46 3.70
C GLY A 5 -16.06 -21.07 4.20
N PHE A 6 -15.69 -21.00 5.45
CA PHE A 6 -15.27 -19.75 6.06
C PHE A 6 -14.11 -19.98 7.04
N VAL A 7 -13.38 -18.91 7.30
CA VAL A 7 -12.38 -18.82 8.35
C VAL A 7 -12.83 -17.77 9.36
N LYS A 8 -12.70 -18.09 10.66
CA LYS A 8 -12.93 -17.16 11.77
C LYS A 8 -11.69 -17.15 12.66
N ASN A 9 -11.17 -15.94 12.95
CA ASN A 9 -10.03 -15.75 13.84
C ASN A 9 -8.78 -16.53 13.44
N GLY A 10 -8.54 -16.65 12.12
CA GLY A 10 -7.32 -17.26 11.60
C GLY A 10 -6.08 -16.48 12.02
N LYS A 11 -4.97 -17.20 12.24
CA LYS A 11 -3.65 -16.62 12.48
C LYS A 11 -2.65 -17.30 11.58
N LEU A 12 -1.81 -16.51 10.93
CA LEU A 12 -0.76 -16.99 10.04
C LEU A 12 0.51 -16.17 10.28
N ASN A 13 1.64 -16.85 10.35
CA ASN A 13 2.94 -16.20 10.31
C ASN A 13 3.60 -16.57 8.98
N PHE A 14 3.76 -15.61 8.10
CA PHE A 14 4.32 -15.83 6.77
C PHE A 14 5.76 -15.34 6.72
N LEU A 15 6.69 -16.26 6.44
CA LEU A 15 8.11 -16.00 6.29
C LEU A 15 8.75 -15.28 7.51
N ASN A 16 8.23 -15.45 8.71
CA ASN A 16 8.64 -14.78 9.95
C ASN A 16 8.66 -13.23 9.86
N GLN A 17 7.96 -12.65 8.88
CA GLN A 17 7.94 -11.20 8.63
C GLN A 17 6.54 -10.61 8.67
N LEU A 18 5.52 -11.38 8.26
CA LEU A 18 4.14 -10.93 8.22
C LEU A 18 3.30 -11.72 9.23
N ASN A 19 2.89 -11.05 10.27
CA ASN A 19 1.96 -11.58 11.25
C ASN A 19 0.53 -11.22 10.83
N VAL A 20 -0.21 -12.22 10.37
CA VAL A 20 -1.62 -12.10 10.01
C VAL A 20 -2.45 -12.57 11.20
N ASN A 21 -3.24 -11.68 11.76
CA ASN A 21 -4.12 -11.94 12.89
C ASN A 21 -5.57 -11.68 12.52
N ASN A 22 -6.47 -12.22 13.33
CA ASN A 22 -7.92 -11.96 13.23
C ASN A 22 -8.50 -12.20 11.84
N LEU A 23 -7.89 -13.10 11.05
CA LEU A 23 -8.32 -13.39 9.68
C LEU A 23 -9.75 -13.94 9.67
N LYS A 24 -10.63 -13.23 8.99
CA LYS A 24 -12.01 -13.63 8.71
C LYS A 24 -12.21 -13.58 7.20
N LEU A 25 -12.79 -14.61 6.63
CA LEU A 25 -13.15 -14.64 5.21
C LEU A 25 -14.15 -15.75 4.92
N ASN A 26 -14.88 -15.59 3.84
CA ASN A 26 -15.61 -16.66 3.16
C ASN A 26 -14.79 -17.12 1.94
N PHE A 27 -14.73 -18.42 1.69
CA PHE A 27 -14.05 -18.92 0.51
C PHE A 27 -14.95 -19.81 -0.34
N ASN A 28 -14.71 -19.79 -1.63
CA ASN A 28 -15.32 -20.69 -2.60
C ASN A 28 -14.20 -21.28 -3.46
N ILE A 29 -14.16 -22.60 -3.56
CA ILE A 29 -13.20 -23.37 -4.35
C ILE A 29 -13.98 -24.10 -5.43
N GLY A 30 -13.77 -23.73 -6.69
CA GLY A 30 -14.31 -24.39 -7.87
C GLY A 30 -13.21 -24.99 -8.74
N LYS A 31 -13.57 -25.49 -9.89
CA LYS A 31 -12.60 -25.99 -10.86
C LYS A 31 -11.83 -24.81 -11.45
N ASN A 32 -10.54 -24.70 -11.14
CA ASN A 32 -9.62 -23.65 -11.62
C ASN A 32 -10.03 -22.22 -11.24
N LYS A 33 -10.95 -22.04 -10.30
CA LYS A 33 -11.38 -20.73 -9.79
C LYS A 33 -11.55 -20.79 -8.28
N TYR A 34 -10.96 -19.82 -7.62
CA TYR A 34 -11.05 -19.66 -6.18
C TYR A 34 -11.46 -18.22 -5.89
N SER A 35 -12.28 -18.02 -4.89
CA SER A 35 -12.60 -16.66 -4.42
C SER A 35 -12.55 -16.58 -2.91
N LEU A 36 -12.06 -15.47 -2.42
CA LEU A 36 -12.08 -15.09 -1.01
C LEU A 36 -12.92 -13.83 -0.91
N ALA A 37 -14.01 -13.90 -0.18
CA ALA A 37 -14.94 -12.78 -0.02
C ALA A 37 -14.99 -12.33 1.42
N GLU A 38 -15.35 -11.05 1.62
CA GLU A 38 -15.50 -10.44 2.94
C GLU A 38 -14.25 -10.62 3.81
N VAL A 39 -13.08 -10.53 3.19
CA VAL A 39 -11.80 -10.67 3.89
C VAL A 39 -11.62 -9.50 4.84
N ASN A 40 -11.36 -9.80 6.11
CA ASN A 40 -10.96 -8.84 7.13
C ASN A 40 -9.80 -9.44 7.89
N THR A 41 -8.75 -8.68 8.09
CA THR A 41 -7.55 -9.16 8.76
C THR A 41 -6.72 -8.00 9.31
N GLU A 42 -5.86 -8.33 10.22
CA GLU A 42 -4.84 -7.45 10.75
C GLU A 42 -3.46 -8.00 10.35
N ILE A 43 -2.66 -7.18 9.68
CA ILE A 43 -1.30 -7.52 9.28
C ILE A 43 -0.35 -6.56 9.96
N ASN A 44 0.51 -7.09 10.85
CA ASN A 44 1.44 -6.28 11.65
C ASN A 44 0.72 -5.08 12.33
N GLU A 45 -0.41 -5.36 12.99
CA GLU A 45 -1.23 -4.38 13.73
C GLU A 45 -1.96 -3.35 12.84
N VAL A 46 -2.00 -3.54 11.53
CA VAL A 46 -2.74 -2.68 10.60
C VAL A 46 -3.94 -3.43 10.03
N GLN A 47 -5.08 -2.77 10.02
CA GLN A 47 -6.35 -3.35 9.54
C GLN A 47 -6.44 -3.31 8.02
N PHE A 48 -6.73 -4.46 7.44
CA PHE A 48 -6.97 -4.62 6.01
C PHE A 48 -8.30 -5.32 5.77
N SER A 49 -8.98 -4.90 4.72
CA SER A 49 -10.16 -5.61 4.25
C SER A 49 -10.14 -5.77 2.74
N SER A 50 -10.89 -6.74 2.26
CA SER A 50 -11.14 -6.93 0.83
C SER A 50 -12.56 -7.46 0.63
N PRO A 51 -13.37 -6.81 -0.20
CA PRO A 51 -14.69 -7.33 -0.53
C PRO A 51 -14.59 -8.65 -1.30
N LEU A 52 -13.59 -8.76 -2.18
CA LEU A 52 -13.41 -9.95 -3.02
C LEU A 52 -11.96 -10.04 -3.53
N ILE A 53 -11.37 -11.22 -3.40
CA ILE A 53 -10.14 -11.63 -4.07
C ILE A 53 -10.48 -12.83 -4.94
N GLU A 54 -10.21 -12.74 -6.23
CA GLU A 54 -10.41 -13.81 -7.19
C GLU A 54 -9.07 -14.40 -7.62
N ILE A 55 -9.01 -15.72 -7.68
CA ILE A 55 -7.85 -16.46 -8.13
C ILE A 55 -8.30 -17.41 -9.23
N SER A 56 -7.67 -17.34 -10.39
CA SER A 56 -7.93 -18.26 -11.48
C SER A 56 -6.66 -19.01 -11.87
N GLU A 57 -6.76 -20.32 -11.96
CA GLU A 57 -5.66 -21.17 -12.41
C GLU A 57 -5.68 -21.31 -13.93
N LYS A 58 -4.54 -21.03 -14.57
CA LYS A 58 -4.35 -21.20 -15.99
C LYS A 58 -2.97 -21.81 -16.26
N LYS A 59 -2.95 -23.10 -16.65
CA LYS A 59 -1.72 -23.90 -16.81
C LYS A 59 -0.90 -23.92 -15.50
N ASP A 60 0.27 -23.28 -15.51
CA ASP A 60 1.20 -23.27 -14.36
C ASP A 60 1.22 -21.95 -13.60
N LEU A 61 0.24 -21.09 -13.85
CA LEU A 61 0.10 -19.77 -13.23
C LEU A 61 -1.25 -19.63 -12.53
N PHE A 62 -1.23 -18.93 -11.42
CA PHE A 62 -2.41 -18.41 -10.75
C PHE A 62 -2.48 -16.91 -11.02
N PHE A 63 -3.53 -16.48 -11.68
CA PHE A 63 -3.84 -15.06 -11.80
C PHE A 63 -4.68 -14.64 -10.61
N VAL A 64 -4.18 -13.69 -9.85
CA VAL A 64 -4.83 -13.13 -8.65
C VAL A 64 -5.25 -11.70 -8.96
N LYS A 65 -6.47 -11.35 -8.61
CA LYS A 65 -6.95 -9.95 -8.63
C LYS A 65 -7.86 -9.70 -7.45
N GLY A 66 -7.85 -8.48 -6.95
CA GLY A 66 -8.71 -8.08 -5.84
C GLY A 66 -8.57 -6.62 -5.50
N LYS A 67 -9.48 -6.15 -4.66
CA LYS A 67 -9.43 -4.81 -4.07
C LYS A 67 -9.06 -4.95 -2.61
N ILE A 68 -8.01 -4.23 -2.18
CA ILE A 68 -7.58 -4.16 -0.78
C ILE A 68 -7.87 -2.75 -0.27
N LEU A 69 -8.51 -2.69 0.87
CA LEU A 69 -8.88 -1.45 1.55
C LEU A 69 -8.10 -1.36 2.87
N THR A 70 -7.59 -0.18 3.18
CA THR A 70 -7.22 0.17 4.55
C THR A 70 -8.24 1.16 5.07
N SER A 71 -8.67 0.97 6.32
CA SER A 71 -9.40 1.99 7.06
C SER A 71 -8.49 3.19 7.32
N GLU A 72 -9.00 4.20 8.00
CA GLU A 72 -8.17 5.32 8.43
C GLU A 72 -7.19 4.84 9.51
N GLU A 73 -5.92 4.76 9.13
CA GLU A 73 -4.84 4.26 9.97
C GLU A 73 -3.85 5.38 10.31
N ASP A 74 -3.48 5.44 11.58
CA ASP A 74 -2.40 6.29 12.10
C ASP A 74 -1.19 5.41 12.35
N LEU A 75 -0.30 5.33 11.35
CA LEU A 75 0.85 4.43 11.40
C LEU A 75 2.07 5.11 12.01
N SER A 76 2.63 4.46 13.00
CA SER A 76 3.95 4.79 13.53
C SER A 76 5.05 4.42 12.53
N ARG A 77 6.24 5.00 12.75
CA ARG A 77 7.44 4.67 11.94
C ARG A 77 7.75 3.18 11.92
N ASP A 78 7.58 2.50 13.05
CA ASP A 78 7.93 1.08 13.16
C ASP A 78 6.93 0.21 12.42
N GLN A 79 5.63 0.51 12.47
CA GLN A 79 4.61 -0.16 11.66
C GLN A 79 4.85 0.05 10.16
N LEU A 80 5.20 1.27 9.73
CA LEU A 80 5.58 1.53 8.34
C LEU A 80 6.78 0.70 7.90
N ARG A 81 7.79 0.56 8.75
CA ARG A 81 8.95 -0.31 8.47
C ARG A 81 8.56 -1.76 8.32
N LEU A 82 7.69 -2.28 9.19
CA LEU A 82 7.24 -3.67 9.13
C LEU A 82 6.45 -3.97 7.85
N ILE A 83 5.65 -3.03 7.37
CA ILE A 83 4.81 -3.22 6.19
C ILE A 83 5.59 -2.98 4.90
N PHE A 84 6.43 -1.94 4.86
CA PHE A 84 7.04 -1.43 3.64
C PHE A 84 8.57 -1.61 3.57
N ALA A 85 9.21 -2.19 4.58
CA ALA A 85 10.69 -2.27 4.69
C ALA A 85 11.36 -2.94 3.49
N SER A 86 10.67 -3.88 2.83
CA SER A 86 11.15 -4.55 1.61
C SER A 86 10.96 -3.72 0.33
N PHE A 87 10.11 -2.69 0.34
CA PHE A 87 9.73 -1.93 -0.85
C PHE A 87 10.18 -0.48 -0.83
N LEU A 88 10.28 0.13 0.35
CA LEU A 88 10.60 1.54 0.50
C LEU A 88 11.74 1.71 1.50
N LYS A 89 12.83 2.35 1.09
CA LYS A 89 13.71 3.02 2.04
C LYS A 89 12.90 4.19 2.61
N ILE A 90 12.25 4.01 3.75
CA ILE A 90 11.46 5.05 4.42
C ILE A 90 12.38 5.83 5.35
N PRO A 91 13.08 6.86 4.86
CA PRO A 91 13.84 7.73 5.71
C PRO A 91 12.89 8.78 6.29
N ASN A 92 12.96 8.98 7.58
CA ASN A 92 12.49 10.22 8.20
C ASN A 92 10.97 10.47 8.27
N ILE A 93 10.10 9.51 7.98
CA ILE A 93 8.67 9.60 8.31
C ILE A 93 8.54 9.49 9.82
N LYS A 94 7.88 10.46 10.46
CA LYS A 94 7.53 10.43 11.87
C LYS A 94 6.14 9.91 12.12
N LYS A 95 5.21 10.31 11.27
CA LYS A 95 3.80 9.98 11.38
C LYS A 95 3.17 9.97 10.00
N VAL A 96 2.26 9.03 9.77
CA VAL A 96 1.37 9.06 8.61
C VAL A 96 -0.02 8.61 9.02
N LYS A 97 -1.03 9.38 8.61
CA LYS A 97 -2.44 9.06 8.79
C LYS A 97 -3.12 9.05 7.42
N PHE A 98 -3.65 7.91 7.03
CA PHE A 98 -4.24 7.73 5.71
C PHE A 98 -5.30 6.63 5.67
N LYS A 99 -6.08 6.62 4.60
CA LYS A 99 -6.89 5.49 4.15
C LYS A 99 -6.59 5.21 2.69
N SER A 100 -6.75 3.98 2.23
CA SER A 100 -6.50 3.64 0.84
C SER A 100 -7.45 2.60 0.27
N GLU A 101 -7.67 2.69 -1.05
CA GLU A 101 -8.28 1.68 -1.88
C GLU A 101 -7.26 1.26 -2.94
N ASN A 102 -6.98 -0.04 -3.02
CA ASN A 102 -5.95 -0.57 -3.89
C ASN A 102 -6.52 -1.70 -4.73
N ASP A 103 -6.65 -1.47 -6.03
CA ASP A 103 -6.92 -2.55 -6.99
C ASP A 103 -5.59 -3.20 -7.36
N ILE A 104 -5.47 -4.50 -7.10
CA ILE A 104 -4.25 -5.26 -7.35
C ILE A 104 -4.51 -6.42 -8.30
N SER A 105 -3.54 -6.70 -9.16
CA SER A 105 -3.50 -7.96 -9.91
C SER A 105 -2.06 -8.41 -10.15
N PHE A 106 -1.85 -9.72 -10.15
CA PHE A 106 -0.54 -10.32 -10.39
C PHE A 106 -0.66 -11.78 -10.78
N ASN A 107 0.40 -12.34 -11.35
CA ASN A 107 0.55 -13.75 -11.60
C ASN A 107 1.47 -14.39 -10.55
N VAL A 108 1.13 -15.60 -10.10
CA VAL A 108 1.96 -16.43 -9.22
C VAL A 108 2.19 -17.76 -9.89
N SER A 109 3.44 -18.17 -10.03
CA SER A 109 3.77 -19.52 -10.50
C SER A 109 3.59 -20.55 -9.38
N LYS A 110 3.50 -21.84 -9.73
CA LYS A 110 3.50 -22.96 -8.76
C LYS A 110 4.75 -22.99 -7.85
N LYS A 111 5.84 -22.30 -8.25
CA LYS A 111 7.04 -22.10 -7.43
C LYS A 111 7.00 -20.81 -6.60
N LEU A 112 5.82 -20.22 -6.41
CA LEU A 112 5.58 -18.97 -5.66
C LEU A 112 6.38 -17.76 -6.16
N LYS A 113 6.70 -17.72 -7.46
CA LYS A 113 7.31 -16.53 -8.07
C LYS A 113 6.23 -15.58 -8.56
N PHE A 114 6.27 -14.34 -8.09
CA PHE A 114 5.38 -13.26 -8.50
C PHE A 114 5.84 -12.65 -9.82
N LYS A 115 4.89 -12.32 -10.68
CA LYS A 115 5.09 -11.68 -11.98
C LYS A 115 3.93 -10.76 -12.32
N ASP A 116 4.15 -9.83 -13.24
CA ASP A 116 3.14 -8.98 -13.84
C ASP A 116 2.28 -8.25 -12.77
N LEU A 117 2.94 -7.74 -11.73
CA LEU A 117 2.26 -6.98 -10.68
C LEU A 117 1.73 -5.66 -11.25
N ASN A 118 0.44 -5.43 -11.08
CA ASN A 118 -0.22 -4.17 -11.37
C ASN A 118 -0.92 -3.70 -10.09
N ILE A 119 -0.77 -2.43 -9.78
CA ILE A 119 -1.40 -1.78 -8.63
C ILE A 119 -1.99 -0.45 -9.09
N ASN A 120 -3.25 -0.22 -8.76
CA ASN A 120 -3.88 1.09 -8.87
C ASN A 120 -4.39 1.46 -7.47
N SER A 121 -3.79 2.48 -6.87
CA SER A 121 -4.10 2.91 -5.51
C SER A 121 -4.69 4.30 -5.51
N LYS A 122 -5.75 4.48 -4.73
CA LYS A 122 -6.30 5.78 -4.34
C LYS A 122 -6.06 5.96 -2.86
N ILE A 123 -5.32 6.98 -2.48
CA ILE A 123 -4.93 7.24 -1.11
C ILE A 123 -5.46 8.61 -0.71
N SER A 124 -6.25 8.65 0.36
CA SER A 124 -6.58 9.89 1.06
C SER A 124 -5.64 9.99 2.25
N LEU A 125 -4.67 10.87 2.15
CA LEU A 125 -3.69 11.14 3.18
C LEU A 125 -4.18 12.32 4.01
N ASP A 126 -4.51 12.07 5.27
CA ASP A 126 -4.93 13.11 6.21
C ASP A 126 -3.71 13.89 6.71
N GLN A 127 -2.66 13.17 7.08
CA GLN A 127 -1.42 13.76 7.57
C GLN A 127 -0.20 12.91 7.24
N LEU A 128 0.89 13.58 6.82
CA LEU A 128 2.23 13.01 6.73
C LEU A 128 3.24 13.99 7.30
N VAL A 129 4.00 13.55 8.30
CA VAL A 129 5.05 14.35 8.94
C VAL A 129 6.41 13.77 8.58
N LEU A 130 7.20 14.54 7.85
CA LEU A 130 8.57 14.20 7.45
C LEU A 130 9.60 15.03 8.19
N LYS A 131 10.75 14.43 8.51
CA LYS A 131 11.93 15.21 8.85
C LYS A 131 12.60 15.77 7.59
N ASN A 132 12.96 17.04 7.63
CA ASN A 132 13.52 17.81 6.50
C ASN A 132 14.85 17.25 5.89
N ASN A 133 15.45 16.22 6.48
CA ASN A 133 16.67 15.62 5.91
C ASN A 133 16.43 14.83 4.61
N PHE A 134 15.18 14.67 4.18
CA PHE A 134 14.84 13.88 2.99
C PHE A 134 15.14 14.63 1.69
N ILE A 135 14.92 15.94 1.66
CA ILE A 135 15.12 16.77 0.47
C ILE A 135 16.03 17.92 0.91
N ASN A 136 17.26 17.78 1.17
CA ASN A 136 18.24 18.80 1.60
C ASN A 136 17.80 20.29 1.42
N LEU A 137 16.55 20.59 1.78
CA LEU A 137 15.93 21.91 1.60
C LEU A 137 16.62 22.98 2.46
N LYS A 138 17.26 22.59 3.54
CA LYS A 138 18.03 23.52 4.40
C LYS A 138 19.17 24.21 3.66
N SER A 139 19.70 23.63 2.59
CA SER A 139 20.71 24.32 1.76
C SER A 139 20.15 25.49 0.96
N TYR A 140 18.83 25.46 0.69
CA TYR A 140 18.13 26.53 -0.04
C TYR A 140 17.29 27.41 0.88
N LEU A 141 16.80 26.86 1.99
CA LEU A 141 15.96 27.53 2.98
C LEU A 141 16.54 27.29 4.39
N PRO A 142 17.55 28.09 4.82
CA PRO A 142 18.28 27.85 6.07
C PRO A 142 17.39 27.86 7.33
N ASN A 143 16.32 28.62 7.31
CA ASN A 143 15.38 28.79 8.43
C ASN A 143 14.24 27.79 8.41
N LEU A 144 14.25 26.81 7.48
CA LEU A 144 13.18 25.84 7.36
C LEU A 144 13.10 24.97 8.63
N ASP A 145 11.90 24.80 9.16
CA ASP A 145 11.60 23.92 10.27
C ASP A 145 12.12 22.50 10.02
N GLU A 146 12.47 21.79 11.09
CA GLU A 146 12.93 20.39 10.98
C GLU A 146 11.85 19.44 10.48
N LEU A 147 10.58 19.86 10.50
CA LEU A 147 9.43 19.06 10.12
C LEU A 147 8.69 19.72 8.97
N ILE A 148 8.35 18.90 7.98
CA ILE A 148 7.45 19.27 6.88
C ILE A 148 6.17 18.46 7.07
N ASN A 149 5.03 19.15 7.10
CA ASN A 149 3.71 18.52 7.20
C ASN A 149 3.02 18.57 5.83
N PHE A 150 2.51 17.43 5.41
CA PHE A 150 1.61 17.31 4.27
C PHE A 150 0.24 16.95 4.80
N GLU A 151 -0.79 17.67 4.39
CA GLU A 151 -2.15 17.51 4.89
C GLU A 151 -3.17 17.42 3.76
N LYS A 152 -4.22 16.62 3.97
CA LYS A 152 -5.37 16.51 3.07
C LYS A 152 -5.01 16.17 1.62
N HIS A 153 -3.99 15.32 1.41
CA HIS A 153 -3.61 14.92 0.06
C HIS A 153 -4.53 13.85 -0.50
N GLN A 154 -4.89 14.02 -1.77
CA GLN A 154 -5.46 12.96 -2.60
C GLN A 154 -4.36 12.46 -3.53
N ILE A 155 -4.04 11.17 -3.46
CA ILE A 155 -2.91 10.60 -4.19
C ILE A 155 -3.43 9.40 -5.01
N ILE A 156 -3.03 9.35 -6.28
CA ILE A 156 -3.25 8.21 -7.16
C ILE A 156 -1.89 7.62 -7.51
N ILE A 157 -1.74 6.32 -7.30
CA ILE A 157 -0.52 5.58 -7.65
C ILE A 157 -0.87 4.50 -8.64
N ASN A 158 -0.24 4.52 -9.81
CA ASN A 158 -0.31 3.45 -10.80
C ASN A 158 1.07 2.78 -10.91
N TYR A 159 1.11 1.48 -10.67
CA TYR A 159 2.29 0.65 -10.87
C TYR A 159 1.99 -0.45 -11.87
N ALA A 160 2.76 -0.54 -12.94
CA ALA A 160 2.69 -1.61 -13.91
C ALA A 160 4.02 -1.72 -14.67
N LYS A 161 4.49 -2.94 -14.90
CA LYS A 161 5.71 -3.20 -15.71
C LYS A 161 6.92 -2.36 -15.29
N ASP A 162 7.19 -2.33 -13.99
CA ASP A 162 8.28 -1.57 -13.34
C ASP A 162 8.22 -0.05 -13.53
N LYS A 163 7.08 0.45 -14.01
CA LYS A 163 6.79 1.88 -14.10
C LYS A 163 5.87 2.29 -12.97
N ILE A 164 6.24 3.37 -12.28
CA ILE A 164 5.39 4.01 -11.26
C ILE A 164 4.98 5.38 -11.77
N ASN A 165 3.69 5.68 -11.69
CA ASN A 165 3.14 7.03 -11.86
C ASN A 165 2.41 7.42 -10.59
N ILE A 166 2.75 8.57 -10.02
CA ILE A 166 2.14 9.13 -8.81
C ILE A 166 1.62 10.50 -9.18
N GLU A 167 0.34 10.72 -8.95
CA GLU A 167 -0.32 12.01 -9.10
C GLU A 167 -0.96 12.37 -7.77
N GLY A 168 -0.84 13.62 -7.37
CA GLY A 168 -1.43 14.04 -6.11
C GLY A 168 -1.59 15.54 -5.98
N ASN A 169 -2.44 15.90 -5.04
CA ASN A 169 -2.65 17.29 -4.63
C ASN A 169 -2.98 17.35 -3.15
N GLY A 170 -2.71 18.49 -2.53
CA GLY A 170 -2.98 18.71 -1.11
C GLY A 170 -2.22 19.90 -0.55
N GLU A 171 -2.26 20.03 0.75
CA GLU A 171 -1.65 21.13 1.49
C GLU A 171 -0.26 20.74 2.00
N ILE A 172 0.71 21.64 1.89
CA ILE A 172 2.01 21.54 2.52
C ILE A 172 2.16 22.69 3.54
N LEU A 173 2.53 22.35 4.78
CA LEU A 173 2.81 23.36 5.80
C LEU A 173 4.32 23.52 5.93
N ILE A 174 4.79 24.74 5.66
CA ILE A 174 6.16 25.19 5.84
C ILE A 174 6.14 26.42 6.73
N GLU A 175 6.84 26.40 7.85
CA GLU A 175 6.91 27.54 8.80
C GLU A 175 5.52 28.09 9.19
N LYS A 176 4.53 27.21 9.45
CA LYS A 176 3.14 27.55 9.79
C LYS A 176 2.33 28.22 8.66
N LYS A 177 2.86 28.30 7.45
CA LYS A 177 2.12 28.72 6.26
C LYS A 177 1.71 27.49 5.47
N SER A 178 0.44 27.46 5.09
CA SER A 178 -0.10 26.41 4.24
C SER A 178 -0.10 26.87 2.79
N ASP A 179 0.46 26.06 1.91
CA ASP A 179 0.40 26.24 0.47
C ASP A 179 -0.24 24.99 -0.17
N PHE A 180 -1.01 25.19 -1.22
CA PHE A 180 -1.60 24.08 -1.97
C PHE A 180 -0.65 23.67 -3.10
N ILE A 181 -0.36 22.38 -3.18
CA ILE A 181 0.52 21.81 -4.20
C ILE A 181 -0.19 20.77 -5.05
N ASN A 182 0.17 20.72 -6.34
CA ASN A 182 -0.13 19.62 -7.24
C ASN A 182 1.20 19.04 -7.72
N TYR A 183 1.26 17.73 -7.85
CA TYR A 183 2.49 17.07 -8.29
C TYR A 183 2.20 15.83 -9.12
N GLN A 184 3.10 15.56 -10.05
CA GLN A 184 3.14 14.33 -10.82
C GLN A 184 4.57 13.79 -10.82
N ILE A 185 4.74 12.54 -10.43
CA ILE A 185 6.03 11.88 -10.36
C ILE A 185 5.95 10.61 -11.19
N THR A 186 6.84 10.47 -12.16
CA THR A 186 6.96 9.25 -12.94
C THR A 186 8.33 8.64 -12.71
N LYS A 187 8.37 7.35 -12.39
CA LYS A 187 9.59 6.56 -12.35
C LYS A 187 9.54 5.49 -13.44
N ASN A 188 10.49 5.53 -14.35
CA ASN A 188 10.78 4.50 -15.33
C ASN A 188 12.15 3.92 -15.06
N ASN A 189 12.23 2.64 -14.72
CA ASN A 189 13.47 1.99 -14.27
C ASN A 189 14.10 2.83 -13.14
N ASP A 190 15.30 3.38 -13.36
CA ASP A 190 16.01 4.19 -12.35
C ASP A 190 15.89 5.70 -12.55
N LYS A 191 15.05 6.17 -13.49
CA LYS A 191 14.88 7.60 -13.77
C LYS A 191 13.57 8.11 -13.18
N PHE A 192 13.67 9.20 -12.42
CA PHE A 192 12.53 9.97 -11.94
C PHE A 192 12.32 11.20 -12.83
N THR A 193 11.06 11.53 -13.09
CA THR A 193 10.61 12.77 -13.71
C THR A 193 9.56 13.40 -12.78
N PHE A 194 9.70 14.69 -12.54
CA PHE A 194 8.81 15.48 -11.68
C PHE A 194 8.06 16.50 -12.52
#